data_db1b71a72b73822a6b22c3a543060be3
#
_entry.id   db1b71a72b73822a6b22c3a543060be3
#
_cell.length_a   1.000
_cell.length_b   1.000
_cell.length_c   1.000
_cell.angle_alpha   90.00
_cell.angle_beta   90.00
_cell.angle_gamma   90.00
#
_symmetry.space_group_name_H-M   'P 1'
#
loop_
_entity.id
_entity.type
_entity.pdbx_description
1 polymer ?
#
loop_
_entity_poly.entity_id
_entity_poly.type
_entity_poly.pdbx_seq_one_letter_code
_entity_poly.pdbx_strand_id
1 'polypeptide(L)'
;MRVVRLDSLPEEPLGEATPIAGWTGGSVTRTRQTIIPDNASDDYRCSVVNFSPGATTGWHAHTCDQILVVTAGSGIVATEQEERDISVGDVVHIKAGENHWHGAKKDTTLSHITITTPGSQSRR
;
A
#
# COMPACT_ATOMS: atom_id res chain seq x y z
N MET A 1 8.39 -7.98 23.11
CA MET A 1 8.71 -8.38 21.72
C MET A 1 7.46 -8.93 21.07
N ARG A 2 7.28 -8.64 19.77
CA ARG A 2 6.12 -9.11 18.99
C ARG A 2 6.63 -9.90 17.78
N VAL A 3 6.06 -11.08 17.56
CA VAL A 3 6.29 -11.84 16.34
C VAL A 3 4.92 -12.14 15.72
N VAL A 4 4.75 -11.77 14.47
CA VAL A 4 3.50 -12.02 13.75
C VAL A 4 3.77 -12.86 12.51
N ARG A 5 2.80 -13.69 12.15
CA ARG A 5 2.79 -14.42 10.89
C ARG A 5 1.76 -13.75 9.99
N LEU A 6 2.19 -13.26 8.84
CA LEU A 6 1.33 -12.42 8.00
C LEU A 6 0.02 -13.11 7.59
N ASP A 7 0.10 -14.39 7.25
CA ASP A 7 -1.08 -15.16 6.84
C ASP A 7 -2.06 -15.46 7.97
N SER A 8 -1.67 -15.21 9.23
CA SER A 8 -2.53 -15.39 10.40
C SER A 8 -3.22 -14.11 10.85
N LEU A 9 -2.86 -12.96 10.27
CA LEU A 9 -3.46 -11.67 10.63
C LEU A 9 -4.82 -11.52 9.97
N PRO A 10 -5.85 -11.06 10.70
CA PRO A 10 -7.17 -10.84 10.09
C PRO A 10 -7.13 -9.72 9.07
N GLU A 11 -7.84 -9.90 7.94
CA GLU A 11 -8.00 -8.88 6.93
C GLU A 11 -9.18 -7.98 7.28
N GLU A 12 -8.97 -6.67 7.19
CA GLU A 12 -10.00 -5.65 7.39
C GLU A 12 -10.22 -4.90 6.07
N PRO A 13 -11.48 -4.71 5.65
CA PRO A 13 -11.77 -3.95 4.42
C PRO A 13 -11.26 -2.51 4.51
N LEU A 14 -10.68 -2.02 3.40
CA LEU A 14 -10.29 -0.61 3.23
C LEU A 14 -11.27 0.14 2.31
N GLY A 15 -12.42 -0.46 2.01
CA GLY A 15 -13.38 0.08 1.08
C GLY A 15 -13.00 -0.17 -0.38
N GLU A 16 -13.71 0.49 -1.30
CA GLU A 16 -13.46 0.36 -2.72
C GLU A 16 -12.15 1.04 -3.11
N ALA A 17 -11.51 0.49 -4.12
CA ALA A 17 -10.31 1.08 -4.69
C ALA A 17 -10.66 2.36 -5.46
N THR A 18 -9.83 3.38 -5.34
CA THR A 18 -9.97 4.61 -6.10
C THR A 18 -9.39 4.41 -7.49
N PRO A 19 -10.17 4.60 -8.56
CA PRO A 19 -9.67 4.39 -9.92
C PRO A 19 -8.66 5.45 -10.34
N ILE A 20 -7.76 5.05 -11.25
CA ILE A 20 -6.82 5.93 -11.93
C ILE A 20 -7.23 6.01 -13.39
N ALA A 21 -7.30 7.20 -13.96
CA ALA A 21 -7.65 7.40 -15.36
C ALA A 21 -6.70 6.59 -16.27
N GLY A 22 -7.28 5.80 -17.18
CA GLY A 22 -6.52 4.91 -18.05
C GLY A 22 -6.04 3.62 -17.40
N TRP A 23 -6.33 3.42 -16.12
CA TRP A 23 -6.01 2.22 -15.38
C TRP A 23 -7.28 1.40 -15.08
N THR A 24 -7.10 0.16 -14.68
CA THR A 24 -8.20 -0.79 -14.56
C THR A 24 -9.02 -0.69 -13.28
N GLY A 25 -8.80 0.29 -12.45
CA GLY A 25 -9.56 0.47 -11.21
C GLY A 25 -11.07 0.30 -11.42
N GLY A 26 -11.85 0.27 -10.38
CA GLY A 26 -13.29 0.09 -10.46
C GLY A 26 -13.81 -0.68 -9.26
N SER A 27 -14.77 -1.57 -9.45
CA SER A 27 -15.42 -2.33 -8.38
C SER A 27 -14.50 -3.41 -7.80
N VAL A 28 -13.34 -3.01 -7.33
CA VAL A 28 -12.29 -3.88 -6.80
C VAL A 28 -11.98 -3.45 -5.38
N THR A 29 -11.43 -4.36 -4.60
CA THR A 29 -11.32 -4.18 -3.16
C THR A 29 -9.87 -4.16 -2.69
N ARG A 30 -9.68 -3.53 -1.53
CA ARG A 30 -8.43 -3.55 -0.79
C ARG A 30 -8.73 -4.00 0.63
N THR A 31 -7.78 -4.69 1.23
CA THR A 31 -7.84 -5.04 2.65
C THR A 31 -6.55 -4.66 3.34
N ARG A 32 -6.61 -4.55 4.65
CA ARG A 32 -5.45 -4.27 5.50
C ARG A 32 -5.30 -5.36 6.54
N GLN A 33 -4.06 -5.74 6.81
CA GLN A 33 -3.70 -6.61 7.94
C GLN A 33 -2.73 -5.84 8.84
N THR A 34 -3.12 -5.54 10.06
CA THR A 34 -2.32 -4.73 10.97
C THR A 34 -1.16 -5.54 11.56
N ILE A 35 0.08 -5.08 11.38
CA ILE A 35 1.28 -5.69 11.96
C ILE A 35 1.60 -5.04 13.30
N ILE A 36 1.71 -3.71 13.34
CA ILE A 36 1.89 -2.95 14.55
C ILE A 36 0.59 -2.19 14.81
N PRO A 37 -0.17 -2.54 15.87
CA PRO A 37 -1.42 -1.83 16.18
C PRO A 37 -1.16 -0.34 16.48
N ASP A 38 -2.18 0.48 16.26
CA ASP A 38 -2.12 1.89 16.62
C ASP A 38 -1.76 2.05 18.09
N ASN A 39 -0.89 3.02 18.39
CA ASN A 39 -0.39 3.33 19.72
C ASN A 39 0.53 2.26 20.35
N ALA A 40 0.93 1.24 19.58
CA ALA A 40 1.86 0.23 20.09
C ALA A 40 3.33 0.61 19.88
N SER A 41 3.60 1.63 19.07
CA SER A 41 4.96 2.14 18.81
C SER A 41 4.93 3.65 18.70
N ASP A 42 5.95 4.30 19.26
CA ASP A 42 6.13 5.74 19.09
C ASP A 42 6.76 6.09 17.74
N ASP A 43 7.38 5.11 17.07
CA ASP A 43 8.19 5.35 15.88
C ASP A 43 7.58 4.81 14.58
N TYR A 44 6.80 3.74 14.66
CA TYR A 44 6.35 3.03 13.47
C TYR A 44 4.87 2.74 13.47
N ARG A 45 4.30 2.87 12.27
CA ARG A 45 3.00 2.30 11.90
C ARG A 45 3.28 1.30 10.80
N CYS A 46 2.73 0.09 10.89
CA CYS A 46 3.07 -0.99 9.97
C CYS A 46 1.87 -1.91 9.72
N SER A 47 1.58 -2.16 8.45
CA SER A 47 0.52 -3.08 8.06
C SER A 47 0.80 -3.67 6.68
N VAL A 48 0.11 -4.76 6.35
CA VAL A 48 0.04 -5.26 4.98
C VAL A 48 -1.20 -4.66 4.33
N VAL A 49 -1.07 -4.23 3.08
CA VAL A 49 -2.21 -3.86 2.23
C VAL A 49 -2.29 -4.85 1.08
N ASN A 50 -3.45 -5.41 0.89
CA ASN A 50 -3.75 -6.38 -0.16
C ASN A 50 -4.67 -5.74 -1.19
N PHE A 51 -4.33 -5.90 -2.47
CA PHE A 51 -5.08 -5.35 -3.59
C PHE A 51 -5.61 -6.49 -4.46
N SER A 52 -6.91 -6.48 -4.75
CA SER A 52 -7.47 -7.35 -5.77
C SER A 52 -7.02 -6.91 -7.15
N PRO A 53 -7.16 -7.76 -8.20
CA PRO A 53 -6.73 -7.37 -9.55
C PRO A 53 -7.33 -6.04 -10.01
N GLY A 54 -6.48 -5.13 -10.46
CA GLY A 54 -6.88 -3.80 -10.91
C GLY A 54 -7.12 -2.77 -9.81
N ALA A 55 -7.02 -3.13 -8.54
CA ALA A 55 -7.23 -2.19 -7.43
C ALA A 55 -6.07 -1.21 -7.30
N THR A 56 -6.37 0.06 -7.05
CA THR A 56 -5.38 1.11 -6.84
C THR A 56 -5.71 1.96 -5.62
N THR A 57 -4.70 2.67 -5.11
CA THR A 57 -4.91 3.63 -4.02
C THR A 57 -5.53 4.94 -4.48
N GLY A 58 -5.41 5.26 -5.77
CA GLY A 58 -5.60 6.63 -6.25
C GLY A 58 -4.42 7.53 -5.87
N TRP A 59 -4.37 8.71 -6.48
CA TRP A 59 -3.34 9.71 -6.20
C TRP A 59 -3.42 10.20 -4.76
N HIS A 60 -2.28 10.20 -4.07
CA HIS A 60 -2.19 10.71 -2.70
C HIS A 60 -0.74 11.03 -2.33
N ALA A 61 -0.57 11.74 -1.22
CA ALA A 61 0.73 12.01 -0.61
C ALA A 61 0.61 11.83 0.90
N HIS A 62 1.73 11.50 1.55
CA HIS A 62 1.80 11.38 3.00
C HIS A 62 2.65 12.49 3.61
N THR A 63 2.41 12.81 4.87
CA THR A 63 3.20 13.81 5.60
C THR A 63 4.53 13.26 6.09
N CYS A 64 4.77 11.95 5.96
CA CYS A 64 6.04 11.30 6.27
C CYS A 64 6.51 10.47 5.07
N ASP A 65 7.75 10.00 5.13
CA ASP A 65 8.24 9.01 4.18
C ASP A 65 7.46 7.71 4.33
N GLN A 66 7.30 6.99 3.22
CA GLN A 66 6.64 5.70 3.20
C GLN A 66 7.57 4.65 2.60
N ILE A 67 7.62 3.48 3.20
CA ILE A 67 8.32 2.33 2.66
C ILE A 67 7.30 1.25 2.31
N LEU A 68 7.40 0.71 1.10
CA LEU A 68 6.61 -0.43 0.66
C LEU A 68 7.54 -1.61 0.41
N VAL A 69 7.18 -2.78 0.94
CA VAL A 69 7.91 -4.03 0.70
C VAL A 69 6.93 -5.00 0.07
N VAL A 70 7.14 -5.37 -1.19
CA VAL A 70 6.23 -6.28 -1.89
C VAL A 70 6.43 -7.70 -1.39
N THR A 71 5.35 -8.30 -0.91
CA THR A 71 5.36 -9.64 -0.31
C THR A 71 4.65 -10.70 -1.15
N ALA A 72 3.75 -10.28 -2.04
CA ALA A 72 3.02 -11.20 -2.92
C ALA A 72 2.54 -10.46 -4.17
N GLY A 73 2.44 -11.19 -5.27
CA GLY A 73 1.89 -10.67 -6.51
C GLY A 73 2.79 -9.69 -7.24
N SER A 74 2.17 -8.83 -8.03
CA SER A 74 2.86 -7.79 -8.78
C SER A 74 1.93 -6.60 -9.02
N GLY A 75 2.51 -5.44 -9.28
CA GLY A 75 1.73 -4.24 -9.47
C GLY A 75 2.55 -3.10 -10.05
N ILE A 76 2.08 -1.89 -9.81
CA ILE A 76 2.71 -0.65 -10.27
C ILE A 76 2.78 0.35 -9.12
N VAL A 77 3.86 1.11 -9.07
CA VAL A 77 3.96 2.34 -8.32
C VAL A 77 4.23 3.48 -9.29
N ALA A 78 3.57 4.60 -9.12
CA ALA A 78 3.68 5.74 -10.04
C ALA A 78 3.79 7.05 -9.29
N THR A 79 4.63 7.93 -9.83
CA THR A 79 4.68 9.35 -9.48
C THR A 79 4.22 10.15 -10.70
N GLU A 80 4.25 11.48 -10.60
CA GLU A 80 3.93 12.33 -11.75
C GLU A 80 4.95 12.22 -12.89
N GLN A 81 6.15 11.71 -12.60
CA GLN A 81 7.24 11.60 -13.55
C GLN A 81 7.41 10.21 -14.16
N GLU A 82 7.00 9.15 -13.44
CA GLU A 82 7.26 7.79 -13.91
C GLU A 82 6.27 6.78 -13.36
N GLU A 83 6.13 5.67 -14.06
CA GLU A 83 5.46 4.46 -13.58
C GLU A 83 6.48 3.32 -13.59
N ARG A 84 6.49 2.51 -12.54
CA ARG A 84 7.41 1.38 -12.43
C ARG A 84 6.68 0.12 -12.00
N ASP A 85 7.01 -0.99 -12.66
CA ASP A 85 6.55 -2.30 -12.24
C ASP A 85 7.22 -2.69 -10.93
N ILE A 86 6.45 -3.30 -10.04
CA ILE A 86 6.93 -3.85 -8.78
C ILE A 86 6.46 -5.30 -8.62
N SER A 87 7.29 -6.12 -8.01
CA SER A 87 7.01 -7.54 -7.73
C SER A 87 7.70 -7.97 -6.44
N VAL A 88 7.47 -9.21 -6.03
CA VAL A 88 8.00 -9.75 -4.77
C VAL A 88 9.50 -9.50 -4.64
N GLY A 89 9.90 -8.93 -3.51
CA GLY A 89 11.27 -8.58 -3.20
C GLY A 89 11.64 -7.13 -3.51
N ASP A 90 10.76 -6.39 -4.21
CA ASP A 90 11.00 -4.96 -4.44
C ASP A 90 10.67 -4.16 -3.19
N VAL A 91 11.48 -3.16 -2.92
CA VAL A 91 11.28 -2.19 -1.84
C VAL A 91 11.18 -0.81 -2.47
N VAL A 92 10.11 -0.09 -2.14
CA VAL A 92 9.86 1.26 -2.66
C VAL A 92 9.99 2.25 -1.52
N HIS A 93 10.75 3.32 -1.74
CA HIS A 93 10.84 4.45 -0.82
C HIS A 93 10.17 5.65 -1.47
N ILE A 94 9.14 6.17 -0.84
CA ILE A 94 8.40 7.35 -1.29
C ILE A 94 8.61 8.44 -0.27
N LYS A 95 9.10 9.59 -0.71
CA LYS A 95 9.38 10.71 0.18
C LYS A 95 8.11 11.41 0.65
N ALA A 96 8.18 11.99 1.83
CA ALA A 96 7.10 12.85 2.34
C ALA A 96 6.72 13.91 1.31
N GLY A 97 5.43 14.07 1.08
CA GLY A 97 4.90 15.05 0.14
C GLY A 97 4.90 14.66 -1.33
N GLU A 98 5.50 13.52 -1.68
CA GLU A 98 5.51 13.07 -3.08
C GLU A 98 4.15 12.51 -3.47
N ASN A 99 3.51 13.11 -4.49
CA ASN A 99 2.24 12.65 -5.01
C ASN A 99 2.45 11.35 -5.80
N HIS A 100 1.73 10.31 -5.45
CA HIS A 100 1.92 8.97 -6.01
C HIS A 100 0.66 8.14 -5.92
N TRP A 101 0.67 7.01 -6.61
CA TRP A 101 -0.29 5.93 -6.41
C TRP A 101 0.39 4.59 -6.58
N HIS A 102 -0.21 3.55 -6.04
CA HIS A 102 0.20 2.18 -6.28
C HIS A 102 -1.00 1.26 -6.35
N GLY A 103 -0.82 0.10 -6.95
CA GLY A 103 -1.90 -0.85 -7.12
C GLY A 103 -1.50 -2.10 -7.86
N ALA A 104 -2.44 -3.05 -7.91
CA ALA A 104 -2.29 -4.30 -8.64
C ALA A 104 -2.48 -4.06 -10.14
N LYS A 105 -1.87 -4.92 -10.95
CA LYS A 105 -2.14 -4.95 -12.38
C LYS A 105 -3.52 -5.57 -12.65
N LYS A 106 -3.99 -5.43 -13.89
CA LYS A 106 -5.30 -5.93 -14.31
C LYS A 106 -5.53 -7.40 -13.96
N ASP A 107 -4.51 -8.24 -14.16
CA ASP A 107 -4.61 -9.69 -14.03
C ASP A 107 -3.86 -10.23 -12.82
N THR A 108 -3.39 -9.38 -11.92
CA THR A 108 -2.58 -9.80 -10.77
C THR A 108 -3.15 -9.24 -9.47
N THR A 109 -2.85 -9.92 -8.38
CA THR A 109 -3.00 -9.35 -7.04
C THR A 109 -1.69 -8.69 -6.63
N LEU A 110 -1.74 -7.83 -5.64
CA LEU A 110 -0.56 -7.22 -5.03
C LEU A 110 -0.74 -7.20 -3.53
N SER A 111 0.28 -7.60 -2.81
CA SER A 111 0.36 -7.38 -1.36
C SER A 111 1.69 -6.75 -1.03
N HIS A 112 1.67 -5.74 -0.18
CA HIS A 112 2.90 -5.12 0.32
C HIS A 112 2.76 -4.75 1.79
N ILE A 113 3.89 -4.80 2.49
CA ILE A 113 4.00 -4.17 3.80
C ILE A 113 4.15 -2.68 3.56
N THR A 114 3.43 -1.88 4.33
CA THR A 114 3.59 -0.42 4.34
C THR A 114 4.11 0.02 5.71
N ILE A 115 5.13 0.86 5.72
CA ILE A 115 5.73 1.39 6.94
C ILE A 115 5.69 2.91 6.85
N THR A 116 5.06 3.52 7.86
CA THR A 116 4.98 4.98 8.02
C THR A 116 5.22 5.31 9.50
N THR A 117 5.18 6.59 9.85
CA THR A 117 5.30 7.01 11.25
C THR A 117 3.93 7.32 11.83
N PRO A 118 3.74 7.12 13.16
CA PRO A 118 2.52 7.54 13.84
C PRO A 118 2.27 9.04 13.64
N GLY A 119 1.00 9.41 13.51
CA GLY A 119 0.63 10.80 13.24
C GLY A 119 0.73 11.22 11.78
N SER A 120 1.26 10.39 10.91
CA SER A 120 1.27 10.64 9.47
C SER A 120 -0.15 10.78 8.93
N GLN A 121 -0.34 11.72 8.03
CA GLN A 121 -1.62 11.96 7.36
C GLN A 121 -1.48 11.78 5.85
N SER A 122 -2.54 11.27 5.25
CA SER A 122 -2.66 11.13 3.80
C SER A 122 -3.39 12.33 3.24
N ARG A 123 -2.95 12.83 2.09
CA ARG A 123 -3.60 13.92 1.36
C ARG A 123 -3.88 13.47 -0.07
N ARG A 124 -5.07 13.76 -0.54
CA ARG A 124 -5.49 13.44 -1.91
C ARG A 124 -5.53 14.67 -2.79
#